data_9f214d08598fa05033e37ad96d0118af
#
_entry.id   9f214d08598fa05033e37ad96d0118af
#
_cell.length_a   1.000
_cell.length_b   1.000
_cell.length_c   1.000
_cell.angle_alpha   90.00
_cell.angle_beta   90.00
_cell.angle_gamma   90.00
#
_symmetry.space_group_name_H-M   'P 1'
#
loop_
_entity.id
_entity.type
_entity.pdbx_description
1 polymer ?
#
loop_
_entity_poly.entity_id
_entity_poly.type
_entity_poly.pdbx_seq_one_letter_code
_entity_poly.pdbx_strand_id
1 'polypeptide(L)'
;MKTAVPDNTITDIIEDDLTDYGELLPSFANDIGSTPRSLRELDFMDIYVCLEGDGQAHYRPRTITENAPLDVDVPPEFSADVERLTNQLRNDFAGVERGLTFDGVRLRAAKLLTASGQVWAAMRRVADLPPFLGNLGFIPQMLPFLRELGKRDGLTLICGSTGQGKTTTSSALLLEHLQNYGGVAFTIEDPVEYALEGRQGKSGYCYQSEVTEDAEWGAMLKRSLRWHPRYIFVGEIRTPDAANQLLRAATSGHHVIATMHAGSMEEALEGLLQLAEVDLGARAPLLLAAGLTAVVHQTLVPLGINASFMTTESDNPGSPIRALIRDRRIGQTRSFADQQMALLMRTGKVFQGR
;
A
#
# COMPACT_ATOMS: atom_id res chain seq x y z
N MET A 1 22.53 62.36 -43.19
CA MET A 1 22.93 62.34 -41.77
C MET A 1 23.19 60.88 -41.41
N LYS A 2 24.47 60.56 -41.32
CA LYS A 2 24.97 59.24 -40.93
C LYS A 2 25.16 59.28 -39.41
N THR A 3 24.60 58.39 -38.67
CA THR A 3 24.99 58.11 -37.28
C THR A 3 25.60 56.74 -37.21
N ALA A 4 26.83 56.69 -36.74
CA ALA A 4 27.71 55.56 -36.60
C ALA A 4 27.25 54.65 -35.45
N VAL A 5 27.41 53.35 -35.63
CA VAL A 5 27.32 52.28 -34.63
C VAL A 5 28.76 52.11 -34.10
N PRO A 6 29.02 52.06 -32.78
CA PRO A 6 30.32 51.68 -32.25
C PRO A 6 30.48 50.18 -32.23
N ASP A 7 31.58 49.74 -32.79
CA ASP A 7 32.16 48.39 -32.73
C ASP A 7 32.69 48.14 -31.30
N ASN A 8 32.14 47.20 -30.59
CA ASN A 8 32.67 46.69 -29.34
C ASN A 8 33.06 45.24 -29.51
N THR A 9 34.34 45.05 -29.77
CA THR A 9 35.02 43.77 -29.77
C THR A 9 34.97 43.12 -28.40
N ILE A 10 34.43 41.90 -28.38
CA ILE A 10 34.39 40.95 -27.26
C ILE A 10 35.81 40.35 -27.13
N THR A 11 36.75 41.01 -26.48
CA THR A 11 38.07 40.43 -26.17
C THR A 11 38.68 40.87 -24.85
N ASP A 12 38.01 41.65 -24.00
CA ASP A 12 38.62 42.18 -22.77
C ASP A 12 37.85 41.89 -21.46
N ILE A 13 37.14 40.74 -21.38
CA ILE A 13 36.53 40.27 -20.12
C ILE A 13 36.80 38.78 -19.92
N ILE A 14 38.02 38.35 -19.93
CA ILE A 14 38.42 37.01 -19.47
C ILE A 14 39.87 37.09 -18.92
N GLU A 15 40.14 37.88 -17.89
CA GLU A 15 41.40 37.74 -17.13
C GLU A 15 41.37 38.18 -15.67
N ASP A 16 40.23 38.54 -15.08
CA ASP A 16 40.25 39.07 -13.69
C ASP A 16 39.25 38.42 -12.72
N ASP A 17 38.82 37.18 -12.91
CA ASP A 17 37.90 36.51 -11.94
C ASP A 17 38.17 35.01 -11.69
N LEU A 18 39.44 34.59 -11.72
CA LEU A 18 39.83 33.20 -11.41
C LEU A 18 40.60 33.01 -10.10
N THR A 19 40.60 34.03 -9.22
CA THR A 19 41.34 33.94 -7.94
C THR A 19 40.48 33.92 -6.67
N ASP A 20 39.15 33.83 -6.76
CA ASP A 20 38.31 33.90 -5.56
C ASP A 20 37.34 32.69 -5.38
N TYR A 21 37.65 31.54 -5.98
CA TYR A 21 36.93 30.27 -5.67
C TYR A 21 37.71 29.35 -4.72
N GLY A 22 38.76 29.87 -4.06
CA GLY A 22 39.60 29.10 -3.15
C GLY A 22 39.15 29.00 -1.71
N GLU A 23 38.11 29.71 -1.26
CA GLU A 23 37.74 29.77 0.17
C GLU A 23 36.26 29.50 0.50
N LEU A 24 35.45 28.83 -0.36
CA LEU A 24 34.05 28.47 -0.06
C LEU A 24 33.76 26.97 -0.10
N LEU A 25 34.78 26.15 0.00
CA LEU A 25 34.57 24.78 0.45
C LEU A 25 34.78 24.77 1.96
N PRO A 26 33.73 24.49 2.77
CA PRO A 26 33.95 24.18 4.16
C PRO A 26 34.89 23.00 4.20
N SER A 27 36.04 23.15 4.83
CA SER A 27 36.98 22.08 5.12
C SER A 27 36.23 21.01 5.92
N PHE A 28 35.83 19.91 5.29
CA PHE A 28 35.45 18.67 5.96
C PHE A 28 36.74 18.03 6.51
N ALA A 29 37.41 18.75 7.40
CA ALA A 29 38.47 18.20 8.20
C ALA A 29 37.86 17.69 9.50
N ASN A 30 37.77 16.37 9.63
CA ASN A 30 37.82 15.61 10.88
C ASN A 30 36.93 16.12 12.01
N ASP A 31 35.61 15.90 11.93
CA ASP A 31 34.79 15.76 13.13
C ASP A 31 34.77 14.27 13.56
N ILE A 32 35.91 13.88 14.18
CA ILE A 32 36.03 12.61 14.89
C ILE A 32 35.27 12.80 16.22
N GLY A 33 33.93 12.62 16.18
CA GLY A 33 33.15 12.72 17.38
C GLY A 33 31.63 12.82 17.24
N SER A 34 31.06 12.59 16.08
CA SER A 34 29.59 12.49 15.96
C SER A 34 29.13 11.20 16.65
N THR A 35 28.24 11.34 17.63
CA THR A 35 27.58 10.17 18.24
C THR A 35 26.91 9.35 17.15
N PRO A 36 27.17 8.05 17.06
CA PRO A 36 26.51 7.20 16.05
C PRO A 36 24.98 7.34 16.09
N ARG A 37 24.37 7.58 14.94
CA ARG A 37 22.93 7.76 14.80
C ARG A 37 22.33 6.56 14.07
N SER A 38 21.09 6.25 14.39
CA SER A 38 20.36 5.18 13.74
C SER A 38 19.79 5.63 12.40
N LEU A 39 19.87 4.77 11.37
CA LEU A 39 19.21 4.97 10.07
C LEU A 39 17.68 5.20 10.20
N ARG A 40 17.08 4.82 11.33
CA ARG A 40 15.70 5.15 11.65
C ARG A 40 15.46 6.67 11.69
N GLU A 41 16.47 7.44 12.09
CA GLU A 41 16.42 8.90 12.23
C GLU A 41 16.69 9.63 10.91
N LEU A 42 17.26 8.94 9.92
CA LEU A 42 17.51 9.51 8.60
C LEU A 42 16.18 9.65 7.85
N ASP A 43 15.88 10.85 7.37
CA ASP A 43 14.65 11.11 6.59
C ASP A 43 14.84 10.74 5.11
N PHE A 44 14.79 9.44 4.82
CA PHE A 44 14.93 8.92 3.45
C PHE A 44 13.64 8.28 2.93
N MET A 45 13.42 8.42 1.64
CA MET A 45 12.45 7.65 0.88
C MET A 45 13.08 6.37 0.34
N ASP A 46 14.20 6.51 -0.34
CA ASP A 46 14.98 5.41 -0.90
C ASP A 46 16.42 5.53 -0.40
N ILE A 47 17.07 4.40 -0.09
CA ILE A 47 18.50 4.31 0.22
C ILE A 47 19.14 3.25 -0.67
N TYR A 48 20.32 3.54 -1.18
CA TYR A 48 21.09 2.71 -2.08
C TYR A 48 22.41 2.35 -1.42
N VAL A 49 22.74 1.07 -1.39
CA VAL A 49 23.94 0.58 -0.71
C VAL A 49 24.72 -0.34 -1.64
N CYS A 50 25.99 -0.09 -1.80
CA CYS A 50 26.91 -1.01 -2.50
C CYS A 50 27.18 -2.22 -1.59
N LEU A 51 26.88 -3.41 -2.09
CA LEU A 51 27.11 -4.65 -1.34
C LEU A 51 28.55 -5.17 -1.47
N GLU A 52 29.39 -4.51 -2.27
CA GLU A 52 30.78 -4.84 -2.50
C GLU A 52 31.66 -3.65 -2.13
N GLY A 53 32.92 -3.89 -1.69
CA GLY A 53 33.84 -2.83 -1.31
C GLY A 53 33.51 -2.11 -0.02
N ASP A 54 33.75 -0.80 0.02
CA ASP A 54 33.77 0.05 1.22
C ASP A 54 32.38 0.47 1.74
N GLY A 55 31.30 -0.17 1.24
CA GLY A 55 29.95 0.12 1.72
C GLY A 55 29.45 1.52 1.35
N GLN A 56 29.77 2.00 0.15
CA GLN A 56 29.22 3.25 -0.36
C GLN A 56 27.70 3.25 -0.26
N ALA A 57 27.15 4.33 0.27
CA ALA A 57 25.70 4.49 0.40
C ALA A 57 25.27 5.91 0.12
N HIS A 58 24.18 6.06 -0.63
CA HIS A 58 23.54 7.34 -0.88
C HIS A 58 22.02 7.18 -0.71
N TYR A 59 21.30 8.27 -0.54
CA TYR A 59 19.87 8.20 -0.29
C TYR A 59 19.12 9.35 -0.97
N ARG A 60 17.84 9.09 -1.23
CA ARG A 60 16.88 10.09 -1.66
C ARG A 60 16.11 10.59 -0.46
N PRO A 61 16.16 11.89 -0.12
CA PRO A 61 15.37 12.45 0.97
C PRO A 61 13.86 12.26 0.75
N ARG A 62 13.11 12.08 1.83
CA ARG A 62 11.64 12.02 1.82
C ARG A 62 11.06 13.42 1.62
N THR A 63 11.64 14.41 2.30
CA THR A 63 11.24 15.81 2.21
C THR A 63 12.06 16.49 1.10
N ILE A 64 11.41 16.79 -0.02
CA ILE A 64 12.04 17.51 -1.13
C ILE A 64 11.68 18.98 -0.99
N THR A 65 12.69 19.83 -0.79
CA THR A 65 12.56 21.29 -0.92
C THR A 65 12.94 21.73 -2.33
N GLU A 66 12.49 22.88 -2.80
CA GLU A 66 12.69 23.35 -4.20
C GLU A 66 14.15 23.31 -4.68
N ASN A 67 15.13 23.37 -3.76
CA ASN A 67 16.56 23.36 -4.07
C ASN A 67 17.32 22.17 -3.43
N ALA A 68 16.62 21.16 -2.89
CA ALA A 68 17.30 20.02 -2.30
C ALA A 68 17.81 19.07 -3.40
N PRO A 69 19.03 18.52 -3.26
CA PRO A 69 19.50 17.47 -4.15
C PRO A 69 18.58 16.26 -4.06
N LEU A 70 18.30 15.64 -5.19
CA LEU A 70 17.43 14.46 -5.28
C LEU A 70 18.10 13.19 -4.74
N ASP A 71 19.44 13.19 -4.63
CA ASP A 71 20.26 12.09 -4.18
C ASP A 71 21.47 12.63 -3.41
N VAL A 72 21.75 12.07 -2.26
CA VAL A 72 22.74 12.60 -1.30
C VAL A 72 23.53 11.44 -0.69
N ASP A 73 24.82 11.61 -0.46
CA ASP A 73 25.61 10.65 0.31
C ASP A 73 25.09 10.51 1.73
N VAL A 74 25.10 9.28 2.25
CA VAL A 74 24.69 9.05 3.65
C VAL A 74 25.71 9.69 4.58
N PRO A 75 25.28 10.58 5.52
CA PRO A 75 26.18 11.24 6.44
C PRO A 75 27.01 10.27 7.30
N PRO A 76 28.27 10.61 7.65
CA PRO A 76 29.17 9.70 8.36
C PRO A 76 28.66 9.18 9.71
N GLU A 77 27.80 9.92 10.40
CA GLU A 77 27.19 9.49 11.65
C GLU A 77 26.30 8.24 11.53
N PHE A 78 25.86 7.91 10.32
CA PHE A 78 25.06 6.71 10.01
C PHE A 78 25.90 5.54 9.49
N SER A 79 27.21 5.69 9.33
CA SER A 79 28.10 4.69 8.71
C SER A 79 28.04 3.32 9.38
N ALA A 80 27.95 3.29 10.71
CA ALA A 80 27.85 2.04 11.48
C ALA A 80 26.55 1.27 11.15
N ASP A 81 25.45 1.97 10.94
CA ASP A 81 24.18 1.36 10.57
C ASP A 81 24.17 0.92 9.11
N VAL A 82 24.79 1.70 8.22
CA VAL A 82 24.99 1.30 6.80
C VAL A 82 25.78 0.00 6.73
N GLU A 83 26.84 -0.14 7.52
CA GLU A 83 27.64 -1.37 7.58
C GLU A 83 26.81 -2.56 8.11
N ARG A 84 26.05 -2.37 9.17
CA ARG A 84 25.14 -3.41 9.73
C ARG A 84 24.10 -3.84 8.69
N LEU A 85 23.46 -2.87 8.02
CA LEU A 85 22.48 -3.11 6.97
C LEU A 85 23.10 -3.85 5.78
N THR A 86 24.29 -3.43 5.34
CA THR A 86 25.05 -4.08 4.27
C THR A 86 25.34 -5.54 4.61
N ASN A 87 25.77 -5.81 5.86
CA ASN A 87 26.05 -7.16 6.30
C ASN A 87 24.79 -8.02 6.37
N GLN A 88 23.67 -7.47 6.84
CA GLN A 88 22.37 -8.16 6.82
C GLN A 88 21.95 -8.50 5.37
N LEU A 89 22.10 -7.57 4.43
CA LEU A 89 21.77 -7.78 3.02
C LEU A 89 22.70 -8.82 2.34
N ARG A 90 23.96 -8.89 2.72
CA ARG A 90 24.90 -9.90 2.20
C ARG A 90 24.54 -11.30 2.68
N ASN A 91 24.20 -11.46 3.95
CA ASN A 91 24.00 -12.74 4.62
C ASN A 91 22.59 -13.32 4.44
N ASP A 92 21.56 -12.48 4.57
CA ASP A 92 20.18 -12.93 4.74
C ASP A 92 19.29 -12.69 3.50
N PHE A 93 19.82 -11.99 2.48
CA PHE A 93 19.02 -11.62 1.32
C PHE A 93 19.22 -12.64 0.17
N ALA A 94 18.41 -13.69 0.21
CA ALA A 94 18.29 -14.61 -0.92
C ALA A 94 17.26 -14.09 -1.93
N GLY A 95 17.64 -13.99 -3.22
CA GLY A 95 16.76 -13.52 -4.30
C GLY A 95 17.04 -12.09 -4.77
N VAL A 96 16.15 -11.57 -5.61
CA VAL A 96 16.28 -10.26 -6.26
C VAL A 96 15.52 -9.18 -5.52
N GLU A 97 14.33 -9.51 -5.02
CA GLU A 97 13.45 -8.59 -4.26
C GLU A 97 12.99 -9.22 -2.96
N ARG A 98 12.88 -8.43 -1.90
CA ARG A 98 12.39 -8.86 -0.60
C ARG A 98 12.05 -7.69 0.32
N GLY A 99 11.03 -7.88 1.18
CA GLY A 99 10.83 -7.05 2.36
C GLY A 99 11.82 -7.44 3.48
N LEU A 100 12.39 -6.45 4.15
CA LEU A 100 13.23 -6.65 5.34
C LEU A 100 12.92 -5.60 6.40
N THR A 101 13.23 -5.92 7.66
CA THR A 101 13.17 -4.96 8.76
C THR A 101 14.57 -4.71 9.27
N PHE A 102 14.97 -3.45 9.31
CA PHE A 102 16.23 -3.01 9.87
C PHE A 102 15.97 -1.95 10.93
N ASP A 103 16.42 -2.19 12.14
CA ASP A 103 16.29 -1.30 13.30
C ASP A 103 14.85 -0.76 13.51
N GLY A 104 13.86 -1.63 13.29
CA GLY A 104 12.44 -1.29 13.39
C GLY A 104 11.87 -0.53 12.17
N VAL A 105 12.69 -0.25 11.15
CA VAL A 105 12.24 0.33 9.89
C VAL A 105 11.97 -0.79 8.88
N ARG A 106 10.75 -0.85 8.35
CA ARG A 106 10.41 -1.77 7.26
C ARG A 106 10.90 -1.22 5.94
N LEU A 107 11.65 -2.03 5.19
CA LEU A 107 12.24 -1.68 3.91
C LEU A 107 11.81 -2.71 2.85
N ARG A 108 11.55 -2.25 1.65
CA ARG A 108 11.45 -3.08 0.45
C ARG A 108 12.76 -2.97 -0.29
N ALA A 109 13.50 -4.08 -0.40
CA ALA A 109 14.81 -4.13 -1.01
C ALA A 109 14.80 -4.87 -2.34
N ALA A 110 15.54 -4.34 -3.31
CA ALA A 110 15.84 -4.99 -4.57
C ALA A 110 17.35 -4.96 -4.82
N LYS A 111 17.94 -6.09 -5.27
CA LYS A 111 19.34 -6.20 -5.67
C LYS A 111 19.49 -6.03 -7.18
N LEU A 112 20.53 -5.35 -7.59
CA LEU A 112 20.91 -5.14 -8.99
C LEU A 112 22.40 -5.34 -9.18
N LEU A 113 22.77 -6.13 -10.19
CA LEU A 113 24.13 -6.18 -10.72
C LEU A 113 24.28 -5.08 -11.76
N THR A 114 25.20 -4.13 -11.52
CA THR A 114 25.48 -3.03 -12.43
C THR A 114 26.34 -3.47 -13.61
N ALA A 115 26.40 -2.68 -14.68
CA ALA A 115 27.27 -2.94 -15.83
C ALA A 115 28.77 -2.94 -15.47
N SER A 116 29.16 -2.28 -14.37
CA SER A 116 30.53 -2.32 -13.83
C SER A 116 30.84 -3.57 -13.01
N GLY A 117 29.86 -4.48 -12.82
CA GLY A 117 30.02 -5.71 -12.07
C GLY A 117 29.82 -5.58 -10.57
N GLN A 118 29.38 -4.42 -10.08
CA GLN A 118 29.09 -4.23 -8.66
C GLN A 118 27.65 -4.62 -8.33
N VAL A 119 27.43 -5.22 -7.16
CA VAL A 119 26.10 -5.51 -6.65
C VAL A 119 25.63 -4.38 -5.73
N TRP A 120 24.50 -3.77 -6.09
CA TRP A 120 23.84 -2.74 -5.30
C TRP A 120 22.50 -3.23 -4.79
N ALA A 121 22.10 -2.74 -3.62
CA ALA A 121 20.75 -2.89 -3.10
C ALA A 121 20.09 -1.52 -3.06
N ALA A 122 18.95 -1.40 -3.72
CA ALA A 122 18.03 -0.28 -3.59
C ALA A 122 16.95 -0.65 -2.58
N MET A 123 16.72 0.21 -1.59
CA MET A 123 15.73 -0.06 -0.55
C MET A 123 14.79 1.13 -0.41
N ARG A 124 13.51 0.87 -0.56
CA ARG A 124 12.45 1.85 -0.29
C ARG A 124 11.91 1.68 1.12
N ARG A 125 11.82 2.78 1.84
CA ARG A 125 11.16 2.80 3.15
C ARG A 125 9.65 2.59 3.00
N VAL A 126 9.13 1.57 3.65
CA VAL A 126 7.69 1.33 3.75
C VAL A 126 7.10 2.39 4.68
N ALA A 127 5.95 2.93 4.31
CA ALA A 127 5.28 3.93 5.12
C ALA A 127 4.86 3.33 6.47
N ASP A 128 5.06 4.09 7.56
CA ASP A 128 4.79 3.58 8.91
C ASP A 128 3.31 3.22 9.10
N LEU A 129 2.40 4.13 8.80
CA LEU A 129 0.95 3.90 8.89
C LEU A 129 0.23 4.53 7.70
N PRO A 130 -0.91 3.96 7.28
CA PRO A 130 -1.77 4.62 6.31
C PRO A 130 -2.36 5.90 6.92
N PRO A 131 -2.79 6.86 6.09
CA PRO A 131 -3.59 7.99 6.56
C PRO A 131 -4.84 7.51 7.28
N PHE A 132 -5.34 8.27 8.25
CA PHE A 132 -6.63 7.97 8.88
C PHE A 132 -7.74 7.90 7.83
N LEU A 133 -8.66 6.96 7.98
CA LEU A 133 -9.77 6.76 7.05
C LEU A 133 -10.55 8.06 6.79
N GLY A 134 -10.73 8.88 7.81
CA GLY A 134 -11.39 10.18 7.70
C GLY A 134 -10.65 11.22 6.87
N ASN A 135 -9.35 11.03 6.63
CA ASN A 135 -8.49 11.95 5.87
C ASN A 135 -8.28 11.51 4.41
N LEU A 136 -8.85 10.38 3.99
CA LEU A 136 -8.71 9.87 2.62
C LEU A 136 -9.56 10.63 1.61
N GLY A 137 -10.49 11.49 2.08
CA GLY A 137 -11.34 12.30 1.21
C GLY A 137 -12.60 11.59 0.71
N PHE A 138 -13.07 10.56 1.41
CA PHE A 138 -14.44 10.05 1.22
C PHE A 138 -15.47 11.11 1.64
N ILE A 139 -16.64 11.09 1.00
CA ILE A 139 -17.76 11.91 1.46
C ILE A 139 -18.09 11.55 2.92
N PRO A 140 -18.37 12.54 3.81
CA PRO A 140 -18.54 12.30 5.24
C PRO A 140 -19.60 11.26 5.59
N GLN A 141 -20.65 11.13 4.77
CA GLN A 141 -21.74 10.16 4.97
C GLN A 141 -21.28 8.70 4.82
N MET A 142 -20.20 8.44 4.03
CA MET A 142 -19.66 7.09 3.87
C MET A 142 -18.85 6.60 5.07
N LEU A 143 -18.25 7.49 5.85
CA LEU A 143 -17.35 7.09 6.93
C LEU A 143 -18.03 6.21 8.00
N PRO A 144 -19.24 6.52 8.51
CA PRO A 144 -19.95 5.62 9.42
C PRO A 144 -20.22 4.24 8.81
N PHE A 145 -20.61 4.19 7.54
CA PHE A 145 -20.83 2.94 6.83
C PHE A 145 -19.56 2.09 6.76
N LEU A 146 -18.44 2.67 6.32
CA LEU A 146 -17.15 1.98 6.23
C LEU A 146 -16.68 1.46 7.62
N ARG A 147 -16.87 2.24 8.67
CA ARG A 147 -16.57 1.83 10.05
C ARG A 147 -17.39 0.62 10.48
N GLU A 148 -18.70 0.69 10.27
CA GLU A 148 -19.62 -0.39 10.67
C GLU A 148 -19.33 -1.74 9.96
N LEU A 149 -18.66 -1.74 8.80
CA LEU A 149 -18.23 -2.97 8.14
C LEU A 149 -17.35 -3.84 9.06
N GLY A 150 -16.52 -3.24 9.93
CA GLY A 150 -15.65 -3.98 10.86
C GLY A 150 -16.38 -4.81 11.92
N LYS A 151 -17.70 -4.62 12.09
CA LYS A 151 -18.54 -5.43 12.96
C LYS A 151 -19.16 -6.63 12.25
N ARG A 152 -19.02 -6.71 10.92
CA ARG A 152 -19.70 -7.69 10.08
C ARG A 152 -18.70 -8.70 9.55
N ASP A 153 -19.08 -9.97 9.52
CA ASP A 153 -18.33 -11.00 8.83
C ASP A 153 -18.60 -10.93 7.33
N GLY A 154 -17.76 -11.60 6.55
CA GLY A 154 -17.87 -11.69 5.10
C GLY A 154 -16.85 -10.83 4.37
N LEU A 155 -17.00 -10.73 3.06
CA LEU A 155 -16.08 -10.05 2.15
C LEU A 155 -16.44 -8.58 1.95
N THR A 156 -15.52 -7.70 2.26
CA THR A 156 -15.49 -6.31 1.80
C THR A 156 -14.45 -6.21 0.67
N LEU A 157 -14.93 -6.03 -0.56
CA LEU A 157 -14.09 -5.95 -1.75
C LEU A 157 -13.89 -4.49 -2.14
N ILE A 158 -12.64 -4.01 -2.20
CA ILE A 158 -12.29 -2.67 -2.64
C ILE A 158 -11.70 -2.76 -4.05
N CYS A 159 -12.31 -2.12 -5.01
CA CYS A 159 -11.91 -2.17 -6.40
C CYS A 159 -11.68 -0.78 -7.00
N GLY A 160 -10.94 -0.76 -8.10
CA GLY A 160 -10.54 0.46 -8.84
C GLY A 160 -9.32 0.16 -9.70
N SER A 161 -8.99 1.03 -10.62
CA SER A 161 -7.81 0.90 -11.48
C SER A 161 -6.50 0.97 -10.69
N THR A 162 -5.38 0.68 -11.31
CA THR A 162 -4.04 0.83 -10.69
C THR A 162 -3.82 2.29 -10.27
N GLY A 163 -3.19 2.49 -9.11
CA GLY A 163 -2.91 3.83 -8.60
C GLY A 163 -4.10 4.56 -7.98
N GLN A 164 -5.28 3.94 -7.88
CA GLN A 164 -6.47 4.56 -7.29
C GLN A 164 -6.55 4.45 -5.75
N GLY A 165 -5.45 4.11 -5.06
CA GLY A 165 -5.35 4.12 -3.61
C GLY A 165 -6.09 2.98 -2.91
N LYS A 166 -6.36 1.85 -3.60
CA LYS A 166 -7.05 0.69 -3.00
C LYS A 166 -6.37 0.16 -1.75
N THR A 167 -5.06 -0.08 -1.82
CA THR A 167 -4.26 -0.57 -0.69
C THR A 167 -4.29 0.42 0.47
N THR A 168 -4.16 1.72 0.19
CA THR A 168 -4.25 2.78 1.21
C THR A 168 -5.59 2.76 1.92
N THR A 169 -6.69 2.65 1.18
CA THR A 169 -8.04 2.57 1.76
C THR A 169 -8.23 1.29 2.57
N SER A 170 -7.80 0.15 2.06
CA SER A 170 -7.93 -1.14 2.74
C SER A 170 -7.13 -1.20 4.04
N SER A 171 -5.89 -0.69 4.00
CA SER A 171 -5.02 -0.62 5.18
C SER A 171 -5.55 0.36 6.23
N ALA A 172 -6.04 1.54 5.81
CA ALA A 172 -6.67 2.50 6.71
C ALA A 172 -7.94 1.94 7.35
N LEU A 173 -8.76 1.22 6.58
CA LEU A 173 -9.97 0.58 7.04
C LEU A 173 -9.66 -0.52 8.07
N LEU A 174 -8.69 -1.40 7.77
CA LEU A 174 -8.23 -2.45 8.67
C LEU A 174 -7.70 -1.86 9.98
N LEU A 175 -6.84 -0.84 9.89
CA LEU A 175 -6.28 -0.16 11.06
C LEU A 175 -7.38 0.42 11.96
N GLU A 176 -8.34 1.12 11.37
CA GLU A 176 -9.46 1.71 12.11
C GLU A 176 -10.37 0.63 12.73
N HIS A 177 -10.61 -0.49 12.04
CA HIS A 177 -11.35 -1.62 12.60
C HIS A 177 -10.63 -2.24 13.80
N LEU A 178 -9.31 -2.45 13.72
CA LEU A 178 -8.50 -2.97 14.82
C LEU A 178 -8.49 -2.02 16.03
N GLN A 179 -8.35 -0.72 15.78
CA GLN A 179 -8.34 0.30 16.84
C GLN A 179 -9.69 0.43 17.55
N ASN A 180 -10.80 0.36 16.80
CA ASN A 180 -12.15 0.57 17.33
C ASN A 180 -12.75 -0.71 17.93
N TYR A 181 -12.51 -1.87 17.34
CA TYR A 181 -13.18 -3.12 17.71
C TYR A 181 -12.23 -4.19 18.26
N GLY A 182 -10.93 -3.97 18.15
CA GLY A 182 -9.94 -4.94 18.59
C GLY A 182 -9.93 -6.23 17.75
N GLY A 183 -9.27 -7.24 18.28
CA GLY A 183 -9.15 -8.55 17.65
C GLY A 183 -7.82 -8.72 16.91
N VAL A 184 -7.66 -9.86 16.26
CA VAL A 184 -6.45 -10.21 15.51
C VAL A 184 -6.71 -10.04 14.03
N ALA A 185 -5.80 -9.37 13.34
CA ALA A 185 -5.73 -9.32 11.89
C ALA A 185 -4.56 -10.13 11.36
N PHE A 186 -4.77 -10.75 10.21
CA PHE A 186 -3.71 -11.37 9.42
C PHE A 186 -3.74 -10.78 8.01
N THR A 187 -2.60 -10.25 7.53
CA THR A 187 -2.50 -9.69 6.19
C THR A 187 -1.64 -10.57 5.28
N ILE A 188 -1.97 -10.58 4.00
CA ILE A 188 -1.25 -11.28 2.94
C ILE A 188 -1.07 -10.26 1.82
N GLU A 189 0.17 -9.87 1.56
CA GLU A 189 0.49 -8.74 0.69
C GLU A 189 1.69 -9.05 -0.22
N ASP A 190 1.78 -8.37 -1.36
CA ASP A 190 2.89 -8.45 -2.32
C ASP A 190 3.18 -7.08 -2.96
N PRO A 191 4.12 -6.36 -2.36
CA PRO A 191 4.65 -6.45 -1.01
C PRO A 191 3.79 -5.69 0.03
N VAL A 192 4.21 -5.73 1.29
CA VAL A 192 3.66 -4.86 2.36
C VAL A 192 3.93 -3.39 2.02
N GLU A 193 2.87 -2.55 1.98
CA GLU A 193 2.96 -1.11 1.70
C GLU A 193 2.95 -0.23 2.95
N TYR A 194 2.33 -0.69 4.04
CA TYR A 194 2.23 0.02 5.33
C TYR A 194 2.62 -0.90 6.48
N ALA A 195 3.37 -0.40 7.45
CA ALA A 195 3.82 -1.17 8.60
C ALA A 195 2.72 -1.27 9.67
N LEU A 196 1.78 -2.19 9.46
CA LEU A 196 0.68 -2.45 10.39
C LEU A 196 1.01 -3.51 11.43
N GLU A 197 2.17 -4.18 11.34
CA GLU A 197 2.51 -5.28 12.23
C GLU A 197 2.59 -4.83 13.70
N GLY A 198 2.06 -5.65 14.59
CA GLY A 198 2.08 -5.39 16.02
C GLY A 198 0.75 -4.91 16.59
N ARG A 199 0.83 -4.25 17.75
CA ARG A 199 -0.33 -3.79 18.50
C ARG A 199 -0.98 -2.57 17.84
N GLN A 200 -2.29 -2.65 17.65
CA GLN A 200 -3.11 -1.58 17.08
C GLN A 200 -4.22 -1.19 18.07
N GLY A 201 -4.12 0.01 18.63
CA GLY A 201 -5.03 0.48 19.68
C GLY A 201 -4.91 -0.33 20.99
N LYS A 202 -6.01 -0.44 21.74
CA LYS A 202 -6.02 -1.09 23.06
C LYS A 202 -6.02 -2.63 22.99
N SER A 203 -6.74 -3.20 22.03
CA SER A 203 -7.03 -4.64 21.95
C SER A 203 -6.86 -5.24 20.55
N GLY A 204 -6.39 -4.46 19.58
CA GLY A 204 -6.07 -4.94 18.24
C GLY A 204 -4.62 -5.43 18.12
N TYR A 205 -4.39 -6.42 17.27
CA TYR A 205 -3.06 -6.88 16.89
C TYR A 205 -3.04 -7.30 15.43
N CYS A 206 -2.03 -6.90 14.67
CA CYS A 206 -1.85 -7.25 13.27
C CYS A 206 -0.60 -8.11 13.07
N TYR A 207 -0.74 -9.19 12.31
CA TYR A 207 0.35 -9.99 11.77
C TYR A 207 0.38 -9.81 10.26
N GLN A 208 1.51 -9.34 9.73
CA GLN A 208 1.68 -9.13 8.29
C GLN A 208 2.53 -10.23 7.68
N SER A 209 2.07 -10.76 6.55
CA SER A 209 2.80 -11.75 5.77
C SER A 209 2.97 -11.24 4.35
N GLU A 210 4.17 -11.41 3.83
CA GLU A 210 4.53 -11.09 2.46
C GLU A 210 4.60 -12.38 1.64
N VAL A 211 3.99 -12.38 0.46
CA VAL A 211 4.14 -13.44 -0.55
C VAL A 211 4.99 -12.90 -1.68
N THR A 212 5.77 -13.76 -2.29
CA THR A 212 6.67 -13.41 -3.39
C THR A 212 6.27 -14.08 -4.70
N GLU A 213 5.46 -15.13 -4.62
CA GLU A 213 5.01 -15.89 -5.77
C GLU A 213 3.49 -16.08 -5.77
N ASP A 214 2.90 -16.06 -6.94
CA ASP A 214 1.44 -16.21 -7.12
C ASP A 214 0.90 -17.53 -6.52
N ALA A 215 1.69 -18.59 -6.51
CA ALA A 215 1.30 -19.89 -5.94
C ALA A 215 1.17 -19.88 -4.40
N GLU A 216 1.72 -18.88 -3.71
CA GLU A 216 1.70 -18.82 -2.25
C GLU A 216 0.40 -18.25 -1.67
N TRP A 217 -0.34 -17.43 -2.44
CA TRP A 217 -1.52 -16.71 -1.96
C TRP A 217 -2.57 -17.62 -1.31
N GLY A 218 -3.00 -18.66 -2.00
CA GLY A 218 -4.01 -19.58 -1.47
C GLY A 218 -3.51 -20.39 -0.28
N ALA A 219 -2.25 -20.85 -0.32
CA ALA A 219 -1.65 -21.56 0.80
C ALA A 219 -1.55 -20.69 2.05
N MET A 220 -1.21 -19.40 1.90
CA MET A 220 -1.11 -18.47 3.01
C MET A 220 -2.50 -18.14 3.59
N LEU A 221 -3.51 -17.91 2.74
CA LEU A 221 -4.90 -17.74 3.16
C LEU A 221 -5.38 -18.96 3.97
N LYS A 222 -5.12 -20.17 3.48
CA LYS A 222 -5.50 -21.42 4.21
C LYS A 222 -4.78 -21.52 5.57
N ARG A 223 -3.53 -21.08 5.66
CA ARG A 223 -2.76 -21.07 6.93
C ARG A 223 -3.32 -20.03 7.89
N SER A 224 -3.67 -18.82 7.39
CA SER A 224 -4.18 -17.73 8.24
C SER A 224 -5.44 -18.15 9.02
N LEU A 225 -6.32 -18.95 8.45
CA LEU A 225 -7.54 -19.45 9.12
C LEU A 225 -7.25 -20.22 10.41
N ARG A 226 -6.07 -20.85 10.54
CA ARG A 226 -5.68 -21.60 11.77
C ARG A 226 -5.32 -20.69 12.94
N TRP A 227 -5.11 -19.39 12.68
CA TRP A 227 -4.83 -18.38 13.68
C TRP A 227 -6.10 -17.76 14.25
N HIS A 228 -7.27 -18.16 13.76
CA HIS A 228 -8.59 -17.62 14.13
C HIS A 228 -8.63 -16.09 14.11
N PRO A 229 -8.16 -15.44 13.04
CA PRO A 229 -8.17 -13.99 12.97
C PRO A 229 -9.61 -13.49 12.86
N ARG A 230 -9.89 -12.34 13.47
CA ARG A 230 -11.13 -11.60 13.21
C ARG A 230 -11.13 -10.99 11.81
N TYR A 231 -9.98 -10.46 11.40
CA TYR A 231 -9.79 -9.78 10.13
C TYR A 231 -8.74 -10.50 9.28
N ILE A 232 -9.02 -10.65 8.01
CA ILE A 232 -8.06 -11.11 7.02
C ILE A 232 -7.98 -10.03 5.95
N PHE A 233 -6.78 -9.53 5.66
CA PHE A 233 -6.57 -8.60 4.56
C PHE A 233 -5.76 -9.29 3.45
N VAL A 234 -6.29 -9.24 2.22
CA VAL A 234 -5.66 -9.77 1.02
C VAL A 234 -5.34 -8.61 0.12
N GLY A 235 -4.05 -8.31 -0.04
CA GLY A 235 -3.57 -7.14 -0.78
C GLY A 235 -4.17 -7.05 -2.18
N GLU A 236 -4.17 -8.15 -2.93
CA GLU A 236 -4.82 -8.24 -4.24
C GLU A 236 -5.21 -9.69 -4.58
N ILE A 237 -6.34 -9.86 -5.25
CA ILE A 237 -6.80 -11.17 -5.73
C ILE A 237 -6.40 -11.31 -7.20
N ARG A 238 -5.46 -12.24 -7.48
CA ARG A 238 -4.92 -12.47 -8.83
C ARG A 238 -5.10 -13.92 -9.30
N THR A 239 -5.21 -14.87 -8.39
CA THR A 239 -5.15 -16.30 -8.73
C THR A 239 -6.43 -17.05 -8.37
N PRO A 240 -6.76 -18.15 -9.08
CA PRO A 240 -7.91 -19.00 -8.78
C PRO A 240 -7.91 -19.54 -7.35
N ASP A 241 -6.76 -20.07 -6.87
CA ASP A 241 -6.67 -20.61 -5.51
C ASP A 241 -6.87 -19.53 -4.45
N ALA A 242 -6.31 -18.32 -4.64
CA ALA A 242 -6.58 -17.18 -3.75
C ALA A 242 -8.08 -16.85 -3.69
N ALA A 243 -8.74 -16.77 -4.85
CA ALA A 243 -10.18 -16.48 -4.92
C ALA A 243 -11.02 -17.56 -4.23
N ASN A 244 -10.67 -18.85 -4.40
CA ASN A 244 -11.31 -19.98 -3.73
C ASN A 244 -11.17 -19.88 -2.20
N GLN A 245 -9.95 -19.71 -1.69
CA GLN A 245 -9.71 -19.64 -0.24
C GLN A 245 -10.33 -18.39 0.38
N LEU A 246 -10.33 -17.27 -0.35
CA LEU A 246 -10.98 -16.02 0.07
C LEU A 246 -12.49 -16.18 0.26
N LEU A 247 -13.20 -16.80 -0.70
CA LEU A 247 -14.63 -17.05 -0.58
C LEU A 247 -14.95 -18.02 0.56
N ARG A 248 -14.09 -19.01 0.82
CA ARG A 248 -14.22 -19.89 1.99
C ARG A 248 -14.03 -19.13 3.30
N ALA A 249 -13.02 -18.27 3.39
CA ALA A 249 -12.78 -17.42 4.57
C ALA A 249 -13.98 -16.50 4.84
N ALA A 250 -14.50 -15.85 3.80
CA ALA A 250 -15.65 -14.94 3.89
C ALA A 250 -16.94 -15.63 4.35
N THR A 251 -17.05 -16.95 4.15
CA THR A 251 -18.23 -17.75 4.60
C THR A 251 -17.99 -18.49 5.92
N SER A 252 -16.84 -18.29 6.56
CA SER A 252 -16.43 -19.02 7.78
C SER A 252 -16.39 -18.14 9.04
N GLY A 253 -17.06 -16.97 9.03
CA GLY A 253 -17.14 -16.09 10.19
C GLY A 253 -15.92 -15.15 10.36
N HIS A 254 -15.20 -14.85 9.30
CA HIS A 254 -14.12 -13.85 9.27
C HIS A 254 -14.57 -12.62 8.52
N HIS A 255 -14.13 -11.43 8.95
CA HIS A 255 -14.20 -10.23 8.13
C HIS A 255 -12.99 -10.19 7.18
N VAL A 256 -13.26 -10.34 5.89
CA VAL A 256 -12.24 -10.36 4.86
C VAL A 256 -12.26 -9.05 4.10
N ILE A 257 -11.15 -8.33 4.08
CA ILE A 257 -10.92 -7.15 3.23
C ILE A 257 -10.01 -7.61 2.09
N ALA A 258 -10.39 -7.32 0.85
CA ALA A 258 -9.56 -7.67 -0.29
C ALA A 258 -9.59 -6.56 -1.33
N THR A 259 -8.53 -6.46 -2.13
CA THR A 259 -8.54 -5.54 -3.27
C THR A 259 -8.59 -6.30 -4.59
N MET A 260 -9.14 -5.63 -5.60
CA MET A 260 -9.17 -6.13 -6.96
C MET A 260 -9.04 -5.00 -7.97
N HIS A 261 -8.30 -5.26 -9.04
CA HIS A 261 -8.22 -4.32 -10.15
C HIS A 261 -9.46 -4.48 -11.04
N ALA A 262 -10.31 -3.45 -11.09
CA ALA A 262 -11.49 -3.43 -11.93
C ALA A 262 -11.97 -2.00 -12.16
N GLY A 263 -12.59 -1.74 -13.30
CA GLY A 263 -13.16 -0.45 -13.68
C GLY A 263 -14.53 -0.16 -13.08
N SER A 264 -15.20 -1.19 -12.51
CA SER A 264 -16.50 -1.06 -11.84
C SER A 264 -16.67 -2.14 -10.76
N MET A 265 -17.76 -2.02 -9.96
CA MET A 265 -18.12 -3.05 -8.98
C MET A 265 -18.55 -4.35 -9.66
N GLU A 266 -19.26 -4.24 -10.75
CA GLU A 266 -19.74 -5.36 -11.56
C GLU A 266 -18.56 -6.15 -12.14
N GLU A 267 -17.60 -5.45 -12.73
CA GLU A 267 -16.35 -6.06 -13.23
C GLU A 267 -15.57 -6.80 -12.12
N ALA A 268 -15.47 -6.18 -10.93
CA ALA A 268 -14.79 -6.80 -9.81
C ALA A 268 -15.48 -8.11 -9.38
N LEU A 269 -16.81 -8.13 -9.30
CA LEU A 269 -17.56 -9.33 -8.94
C LEU A 269 -17.48 -10.42 -10.02
N GLU A 270 -17.56 -10.03 -11.28
CA GLU A 270 -17.42 -10.97 -12.41
C GLU A 270 -16.01 -11.56 -12.48
N GLY A 271 -14.98 -10.71 -12.33
CA GLY A 271 -13.60 -11.16 -12.31
C GLY A 271 -13.30 -12.10 -11.13
N LEU A 272 -13.82 -11.80 -9.93
CA LEU A 272 -13.71 -12.69 -8.78
C LEU A 272 -14.40 -14.05 -9.03
N LEU A 273 -15.59 -14.02 -9.65
CA LEU A 273 -16.29 -15.26 -10.01
C LEU A 273 -15.51 -16.07 -11.03
N GLN A 274 -14.98 -15.44 -12.09
CA GLN A 274 -14.18 -16.13 -13.11
C GLN A 274 -12.97 -16.83 -12.49
N LEU A 275 -12.26 -16.18 -11.61
CA LEU A 275 -11.13 -16.79 -10.89
C LEU A 275 -11.60 -17.95 -10.00
N ALA A 276 -12.64 -17.74 -9.20
CA ALA A 276 -13.12 -18.74 -8.25
C ALA A 276 -13.73 -19.98 -8.94
N GLU A 277 -14.32 -19.82 -10.12
CA GLU A 277 -14.96 -20.90 -10.87
C GLU A 277 -13.97 -21.94 -11.39
N VAL A 278 -12.71 -21.59 -11.57
CA VAL A 278 -11.67 -22.55 -11.98
C VAL A 278 -11.64 -23.74 -11.00
N ASP A 279 -11.75 -23.47 -9.69
CA ASP A 279 -11.69 -24.51 -8.66
C ASP A 279 -13.07 -24.91 -8.11
N LEU A 280 -14.00 -23.96 -8.03
CA LEU A 280 -15.30 -24.14 -7.38
C LEU A 280 -16.43 -24.46 -8.35
N GLY A 281 -16.24 -24.20 -9.64
CA GLY A 281 -17.29 -24.37 -10.66
C GLY A 281 -18.57 -23.64 -10.29
N ALA A 282 -19.70 -24.31 -10.43
CA ALA A 282 -21.03 -23.75 -10.11
C ALA A 282 -21.24 -23.37 -8.64
N ARG A 283 -20.32 -23.72 -7.74
CA ARG A 283 -20.39 -23.31 -6.32
C ARG A 283 -19.89 -21.89 -6.08
N ALA A 284 -19.09 -21.32 -6.97
CA ALA A 284 -18.51 -19.98 -6.80
C ALA A 284 -19.58 -18.89 -6.61
N PRO A 285 -20.64 -18.78 -7.46
CA PRO A 285 -21.69 -17.80 -7.24
C PRO A 285 -22.44 -17.96 -5.90
N LEU A 286 -22.60 -19.18 -5.45
CA LEU A 286 -23.27 -19.46 -4.17
C LEU A 286 -22.44 -18.97 -2.98
N LEU A 287 -21.11 -19.22 -3.00
CA LEU A 287 -20.20 -18.78 -1.96
C LEU A 287 -20.02 -17.26 -1.99
N LEU A 288 -19.88 -16.66 -3.17
CA LEU A 288 -19.81 -15.21 -3.28
C LEU A 288 -21.08 -14.53 -2.76
N ALA A 289 -22.25 -15.01 -3.18
CA ALA A 289 -23.53 -14.48 -2.69
C ALA A 289 -23.69 -14.63 -1.17
N ALA A 290 -23.24 -15.75 -0.59
CA ALA A 290 -23.30 -15.95 0.85
C ALA A 290 -22.30 -15.09 1.61
N GLY A 291 -21.06 -14.99 1.11
CA GLY A 291 -19.95 -14.32 1.81
C GLY A 291 -19.85 -12.82 1.56
N LEU A 292 -20.46 -12.26 0.50
CA LEU A 292 -20.32 -10.85 0.19
C LEU A 292 -20.99 -9.96 1.23
N THR A 293 -20.25 -9.00 1.77
CA THR A 293 -20.74 -7.98 2.69
C THR A 293 -20.82 -6.63 2.01
N ALA A 294 -19.76 -6.21 1.32
CA ALA A 294 -19.76 -4.95 0.57
C ALA A 294 -18.78 -5.00 -0.60
N VAL A 295 -19.08 -4.19 -1.62
CA VAL A 295 -18.12 -3.81 -2.67
C VAL A 295 -18.03 -2.29 -2.66
N VAL A 296 -16.82 -1.77 -2.75
CA VAL A 296 -16.54 -0.33 -2.87
C VAL A 296 -15.66 -0.12 -4.09
N HIS A 297 -16.15 0.59 -5.07
CA HIS A 297 -15.35 1.05 -6.20
C HIS A 297 -14.89 2.47 -5.93
N GLN A 298 -13.61 2.74 -6.13
CA GLN A 298 -13.04 4.07 -5.90
C GLN A 298 -12.17 4.56 -7.04
N THR A 299 -12.19 5.90 -7.19
CA THR A 299 -11.32 6.64 -8.10
C THR A 299 -10.78 7.86 -7.37
N LEU A 300 -9.47 8.11 -7.43
CA LEU A 300 -8.87 9.32 -6.90
C LEU A 300 -9.24 10.52 -7.75
N VAL A 301 -9.65 11.60 -7.10
CA VAL A 301 -9.92 12.89 -7.71
C VAL A 301 -9.09 13.96 -6.98
N PRO A 302 -8.88 15.17 -7.54
CA PRO A 302 -8.02 16.19 -6.92
C PRO A 302 -8.36 16.55 -5.47
N LEU A 303 -9.63 16.37 -5.06
CA LEU A 303 -10.10 16.72 -3.70
C LEU A 303 -10.45 15.51 -2.83
N GLY A 304 -10.04 14.29 -3.20
CA GLY A 304 -10.30 13.11 -2.38
C GLY A 304 -10.63 11.85 -3.18
N ILE A 305 -11.61 11.09 -2.72
CA ILE A 305 -12.04 9.83 -3.33
C ILE A 305 -13.48 9.95 -3.82
N ASN A 306 -13.67 9.75 -5.12
CA ASN A 306 -14.99 9.46 -5.67
C ASN A 306 -15.25 7.96 -5.54
N ALA A 307 -16.25 7.59 -4.75
CA ALA A 307 -16.56 6.19 -4.50
C ALA A 307 -18.02 5.88 -4.72
N SER A 308 -18.29 4.68 -5.23
CA SER A 308 -19.59 4.03 -5.23
C SER A 308 -19.51 2.74 -4.42
N PHE A 309 -20.61 2.30 -3.85
CA PHE A 309 -20.64 1.09 -3.05
C PHE A 309 -21.94 0.32 -3.24
N MET A 310 -21.87 -0.95 -2.91
CA MET A 310 -22.99 -1.85 -2.77
C MET A 310 -22.78 -2.71 -1.52
N THR A 311 -23.81 -2.87 -0.70
CA THR A 311 -23.72 -3.70 0.50
C THR A 311 -24.94 -4.63 0.62
N THR A 312 -24.71 -5.81 1.18
CA THR A 312 -25.76 -6.78 1.47
C THR A 312 -26.19 -6.64 2.93
N GLU A 313 -27.44 -6.96 3.25
CA GLU A 313 -27.89 -7.09 4.65
C GLU A 313 -27.29 -8.36 5.27
N SER A 314 -26.73 -8.22 6.50
CA SER A 314 -26.03 -9.33 7.17
C SER A 314 -26.91 -10.56 7.37
N ASP A 315 -28.16 -10.35 7.78
CA ASP A 315 -29.05 -11.42 8.25
C ASP A 315 -30.18 -11.73 7.25
N ASN A 316 -30.05 -11.28 6.01
CA ASN A 316 -31.07 -11.49 4.99
C ASN A 316 -30.56 -12.40 3.84
N PRO A 317 -30.72 -13.73 3.96
CA PRO A 317 -30.40 -14.67 2.87
C PRO A 317 -31.20 -14.42 1.60
N GLY A 318 -32.37 -13.76 1.72
CA GLY A 318 -33.25 -13.37 0.63
C GLY A 318 -32.90 -12.01 0.00
N SER A 319 -31.76 -11.39 0.37
CA SER A 319 -31.32 -10.13 -0.24
C SER A 319 -31.37 -10.20 -1.77
N PRO A 320 -32.02 -9.24 -2.46
CA PRO A 320 -32.07 -9.23 -3.93
C PRO A 320 -30.67 -9.22 -4.56
N ILE A 321 -29.71 -8.54 -3.95
CA ILE A 321 -28.32 -8.51 -4.41
C ILE A 321 -27.72 -9.93 -4.38
N ARG A 322 -27.92 -10.68 -3.28
CA ARG A 322 -27.44 -12.06 -3.16
C ARG A 322 -28.11 -12.98 -4.19
N ALA A 323 -29.40 -12.78 -4.48
CA ALA A 323 -30.10 -13.54 -5.51
C ALA A 323 -29.51 -13.25 -6.91
N LEU A 324 -29.29 -11.99 -7.26
CA LEU A 324 -28.68 -11.61 -8.54
C LEU A 324 -27.28 -12.19 -8.72
N ILE A 325 -26.46 -12.23 -7.67
CA ILE A 325 -25.12 -12.84 -7.71
C ILE A 325 -25.24 -14.35 -7.95
N ARG A 326 -26.12 -15.05 -7.23
CA ARG A 326 -26.35 -16.50 -7.43
C ARG A 326 -26.79 -16.83 -8.85
N ASP A 327 -27.65 -15.97 -9.41
CA ASP A 327 -28.20 -16.15 -10.76
C ASP A 327 -27.29 -15.60 -11.86
N ARG A 328 -26.07 -15.14 -11.53
CA ARG A 328 -25.08 -14.52 -12.44
C ARG A 328 -25.62 -13.30 -13.19
N ARG A 329 -26.50 -12.55 -12.56
CA ARG A 329 -27.12 -11.32 -13.10
C ARG A 329 -26.45 -10.08 -12.48
N ILE A 330 -25.11 -10.09 -12.40
CA ILE A 330 -24.33 -9.08 -11.69
C ILE A 330 -24.58 -7.66 -12.25
N GLY A 331 -24.69 -7.50 -13.56
CA GLY A 331 -24.99 -6.19 -14.16
C GLY A 331 -26.28 -5.53 -13.65
N GLN A 332 -27.22 -6.29 -13.09
CA GLN A 332 -28.47 -5.76 -12.52
C GLN A 332 -28.30 -5.27 -11.06
N THR A 333 -27.16 -5.51 -10.44
CA THR A 333 -26.88 -5.01 -9.08
C THR A 333 -26.66 -3.50 -9.04
N ARG A 334 -26.34 -2.87 -10.17
CA ARG A 334 -26.08 -1.43 -10.29
C ARG A 334 -27.23 -0.59 -9.72
N SER A 335 -28.47 -0.93 -10.03
CA SER A 335 -29.64 -0.21 -9.56
C SER A 335 -29.76 -0.20 -8.03
N PHE A 336 -29.33 -1.26 -7.36
CA PHE A 336 -29.32 -1.33 -5.89
C PHE A 336 -28.19 -0.46 -5.30
N ALA A 337 -27.01 -0.43 -5.93
CA ALA A 337 -25.94 0.46 -5.53
C ALA A 337 -26.35 1.93 -5.60
N ASP A 338 -26.98 2.33 -6.71
CA ASP A 338 -27.46 3.69 -6.90
C ASP A 338 -28.55 4.07 -5.87
N GLN A 339 -29.47 3.14 -5.54
CA GLN A 339 -30.47 3.34 -4.51
C GLN A 339 -29.86 3.46 -3.11
N GLN A 340 -28.88 2.62 -2.78
CA GLN A 340 -28.17 2.68 -1.50
C GLN A 340 -27.39 3.98 -1.35
N MET A 341 -26.71 4.44 -2.41
CA MET A 341 -26.00 5.72 -2.42
C MET A 341 -26.98 6.89 -2.23
N ALA A 342 -28.09 6.91 -2.97
CA ALA A 342 -29.11 7.95 -2.82
C ALA A 342 -29.72 7.97 -1.40
N LEU A 343 -29.95 6.80 -0.80
CA LEU A 343 -30.44 6.68 0.57
C LEU A 343 -29.40 7.20 1.57
N LEU A 344 -28.14 6.80 1.42
CA LEU A 344 -27.04 7.25 2.25
C LEU A 344 -26.91 8.78 2.23
N MET A 345 -26.94 9.38 1.05
CA MET A 345 -26.85 10.84 0.88
C MET A 345 -27.99 11.58 1.54
N ARG A 346 -29.20 11.01 1.52
CA ARG A 346 -30.40 11.62 2.09
C ARG A 346 -30.55 11.43 3.58
N THR A 347 -30.15 10.27 4.11
CA THR A 347 -30.48 9.85 5.49
C THR A 347 -29.28 9.51 6.35
N GLY A 348 -28.08 9.40 5.78
CA GLY A 348 -26.89 8.87 6.45
C GLY A 348 -26.96 7.35 6.70
N LYS A 349 -27.94 6.64 6.14
CA LYS A 349 -28.13 5.19 6.31
C LYS A 349 -28.12 4.48 4.98
N VAL A 350 -27.68 3.22 4.95
CA VAL A 350 -27.60 2.39 3.73
C VAL A 350 -28.84 1.50 3.53
N PHE A 351 -29.65 1.30 4.57
CA PHE A 351 -30.90 0.55 4.53
C PHE A 351 -32.05 1.36 5.10
N GLN A 352 -33.27 1.13 4.59
CA GLN A 352 -34.50 1.73 5.14
C GLN A 352 -34.87 1.03 6.45
N GLY A 353 -35.14 1.80 7.51
CA GLY A 353 -35.73 1.28 8.74
C GLY A 353 -34.79 0.73 9.81
N ARG A 354 -33.48 0.96 9.68
CA ARG A 354 -32.50 0.60 10.74
C ARG A 354 -31.65 1.79 11.17
#